data_6f71b460c57857d4dbaab7ce89be8e82
#
_entry.id   6f71b460c57857d4dbaab7ce89be8e82
#
_cell.length_a   1.000
_cell.length_b   1.000
_cell.length_c   1.000
_cell.angle_alpha   90.00
_cell.angle_beta   90.00
_cell.angle_gamma   90.00
#
_symmetry.space_group_name_H-M   'P 1'
#
loop_
_entity.id
_entity.type
_entity.pdbx_description
1 polymer ?
#
loop_
_entity_poly.entity_id
_entity_poly.type
_entity_poly.pdbx_seq_one_letter_code
_entity_poly.pdbx_strand_id
1 'polypeptide(L)'
;MVDKKANLLWVCSNDFSSAGIPGPSIVPGSYLKGFDLSSGEGKVSAELPGKATLCNDMVVGEDGSLFVTNSLAPQILRLKPGSTQLEIWLENPAFEQPPQGAPGLDGIAFGGDGNLYVDTFAKGDFFRVDVKDGLPGKITKLKPSRPLKLPDGLRSTGGQTFVMVEGGGSVDRVTVNGDDVEITTIKDGIAGPTSVVPVGQTLWVSEGQLPHLFEAAKSGPPHLPFRVIGVPMNK
;
A
#
# COMPACT_ATOMS: atom_id res chain seq x y z
N MET A 1 -2.06 -8.80 4.55
CA MET A 1 -0.79 -8.82 5.31
C MET A 1 -0.90 -9.81 6.46
N VAL A 2 0.17 -10.58 6.76
CA VAL A 2 0.19 -11.53 7.88
C VAL A 2 0.76 -10.86 9.12
N ASP A 3 -0.01 -10.82 10.20
CA ASP A 3 0.42 -10.44 11.54
C ASP A 3 0.55 -11.70 12.40
N LYS A 4 1.77 -12.22 12.47
CA LYS A 4 2.04 -13.44 13.23
C LYS A 4 1.87 -13.26 14.75
N LYS A 5 2.09 -12.04 15.27
CA LYS A 5 1.98 -11.75 16.70
C LYS A 5 0.52 -11.76 17.15
N ALA A 6 -0.37 -11.22 16.34
CA ALA A 6 -1.81 -11.25 16.59
C ALA A 6 -2.50 -12.54 16.07
N ASN A 7 -1.80 -13.40 15.34
CA ASN A 7 -2.34 -14.57 14.62
C ASN A 7 -3.45 -14.20 13.63
N LEU A 8 -3.27 -13.09 12.91
CA LEU A 8 -4.27 -12.57 11.97
C LEU A 8 -3.72 -12.41 10.55
N LEU A 9 -4.57 -12.70 9.57
CA LEU A 9 -4.44 -12.23 8.19
C LEU A 9 -5.30 -10.98 8.00
N TRP A 10 -4.67 -9.85 7.77
CA TRP A 10 -5.34 -8.60 7.45
C TRP A 10 -5.54 -8.46 5.94
N VAL A 11 -6.73 -8.01 5.54
CA VAL A 11 -7.15 -7.88 4.15
C VAL A 11 -7.94 -6.59 3.97
N CYS A 12 -7.62 -5.81 2.95
CA CYS A 12 -8.49 -4.75 2.43
C CYS A 12 -9.63 -5.37 1.61
N SER A 13 -10.86 -4.95 1.86
CA SER A 13 -12.06 -5.40 1.15
C SER A 13 -12.83 -4.17 0.68
N ASN A 14 -12.85 -3.95 -0.63
CA ASN A 14 -13.44 -2.76 -1.24
C ASN A 14 -14.60 -3.13 -2.16
N ASP A 15 -15.64 -2.29 -2.15
CA ASP A 15 -16.70 -2.30 -3.15
C ASP A 15 -16.37 -1.27 -4.25
N PHE A 16 -16.06 -1.74 -5.43
CA PHE A 16 -15.79 -0.92 -6.61
C PHE A 16 -17.02 -0.65 -7.49
N SER A 17 -18.22 -1.03 -7.06
CA SER A 17 -19.44 -0.85 -7.85
C SER A 17 -19.72 0.63 -8.13
N SER A 18 -19.39 1.52 -7.19
CA SER A 18 -19.49 2.98 -7.37
C SER A 18 -18.54 3.52 -8.45
N ALA A 19 -17.45 2.80 -8.75
CA ALA A 19 -16.52 3.11 -9.83
C ALA A 19 -16.89 2.39 -11.16
N GLY A 20 -18.07 1.78 -11.24
CA GLY A 20 -18.53 1.06 -12.42
C GLY A 20 -17.91 -0.33 -12.60
N ILE A 21 -17.27 -0.86 -11.56
CA ILE A 21 -16.66 -2.20 -11.56
C ILE A 21 -17.50 -3.10 -10.65
N PRO A 22 -18.50 -3.80 -11.19
CA PRO A 22 -19.37 -4.66 -10.39
C PRO A 22 -18.58 -5.87 -9.89
N GLY A 23 -18.65 -6.12 -8.59
CA GLY A 23 -18.08 -7.28 -7.92
C GLY A 23 -19.17 -8.17 -7.32
N PRO A 24 -18.78 -9.31 -6.77
CA PRO A 24 -19.71 -10.20 -6.07
C PRO A 24 -20.14 -9.64 -4.69
N SER A 25 -19.55 -8.52 -4.25
CA SER A 25 -19.89 -7.91 -2.95
C SER A 25 -21.27 -7.29 -3.00
N ILE A 26 -22.06 -7.56 -1.95
CA ILE A 26 -23.35 -6.90 -1.68
C ILE A 26 -23.26 -5.90 -0.52
N VAL A 27 -22.04 -5.74 0.04
CA VAL A 27 -21.77 -4.82 1.15
C VAL A 27 -21.02 -3.61 0.58
N PRO A 28 -21.65 -2.42 0.55
CA PRO A 28 -21.01 -1.22 0.04
C PRO A 28 -19.90 -0.73 0.98
N GLY A 29 -18.94 0.02 0.43
CA GLY A 29 -17.87 0.67 1.17
C GLY A 29 -16.56 -0.11 1.20
N SER A 30 -15.63 0.38 2.02
CA SER A 30 -14.30 -0.17 2.18
C SER A 30 -14.08 -0.62 3.61
N TYR A 31 -13.51 -1.80 3.79
CA TYR A 31 -13.30 -2.43 5.08
C TYR A 31 -11.87 -2.96 5.21
N LEU A 32 -11.35 -2.84 6.42
CA LEU A 32 -10.23 -3.63 6.89
C LEU A 32 -10.76 -4.87 7.59
N LYS A 33 -10.40 -6.05 7.10
CA LYS A 33 -10.84 -7.33 7.65
C LYS A 33 -9.68 -8.12 8.22
N GLY A 34 -9.90 -8.73 9.39
CA GLY A 34 -8.94 -9.63 10.04
C GLY A 34 -9.49 -11.04 10.13
N PHE A 35 -8.70 -12.02 9.68
CA PHE A 35 -9.05 -13.43 9.72
C PHE A 35 -8.02 -14.20 10.56
N ASP A 36 -8.48 -15.13 11.38
CA ASP A 36 -7.59 -16.02 12.12
C ASP A 36 -6.76 -16.88 11.17
N LEU A 37 -5.43 -16.89 11.35
CA LEU A 37 -4.50 -17.59 10.45
C LEU A 37 -4.68 -19.10 10.47
N SER A 38 -5.17 -19.67 11.57
CA SER A 38 -5.27 -21.12 11.74
C SER A 38 -6.60 -21.66 11.22
N SER A 39 -7.69 -20.94 11.47
CA SER A 39 -9.06 -21.38 11.14
C SER A 39 -9.65 -20.71 9.90
N GLY A 40 -9.12 -19.54 9.50
CA GLY A 40 -9.71 -18.70 8.46
C GLY A 40 -10.96 -17.94 8.92
N GLU A 41 -11.34 -18.05 10.20
CA GLU A 41 -12.53 -17.38 10.73
C GLU A 41 -12.36 -15.86 10.78
N GLY A 42 -13.38 -15.11 10.35
CA GLY A 42 -13.40 -13.65 10.45
C GLY A 42 -13.46 -13.20 11.91
N LYS A 43 -12.50 -12.38 12.32
CA LYS A 43 -12.38 -11.84 13.69
C LYS A 43 -12.65 -10.34 13.75
N VAL A 44 -12.28 -9.60 12.71
CA VAL A 44 -12.42 -8.15 12.65
C VAL A 44 -13.03 -7.74 11.31
N SER A 45 -13.94 -6.77 11.36
CA SER A 45 -14.46 -6.06 10.18
C SER A 45 -14.63 -4.60 10.56
N ALA A 46 -13.68 -3.76 10.20
CA ALA A 46 -13.65 -2.34 10.52
C ALA A 46 -13.88 -1.52 9.24
N GLU A 47 -14.96 -0.76 9.20
CA GLU A 47 -15.28 0.13 8.09
C GLU A 47 -14.32 1.33 8.07
N LEU A 48 -13.86 1.73 6.87
CA LEU A 48 -13.10 2.96 6.73
C LEU A 48 -14.02 4.17 6.94
N PRO A 49 -13.59 5.16 7.74
CA PRO A 49 -14.40 6.35 8.01
C PRO A 49 -14.46 7.26 6.79
N GLY A 50 -15.64 7.87 6.56
CA GLY A 50 -15.84 8.87 5.51
C GLY A 50 -16.63 8.36 4.31
N LYS A 51 -16.71 9.21 3.27
CA LYS A 51 -17.48 8.91 2.04
C LYS A 51 -16.60 8.43 0.88
N ALA A 52 -15.37 8.93 0.81
CA ALA A 52 -14.41 8.56 -0.20
C ALA A 52 -13.39 7.60 0.44
N THR A 53 -13.59 6.30 0.24
CA THR A 53 -12.79 5.27 0.91
C THR A 53 -12.31 4.21 -0.06
N LEU A 54 -11.01 3.93 0.02
CA LEU A 54 -10.36 2.79 -0.62
C LEU A 54 -9.26 2.31 0.31
N CYS A 55 -9.52 1.19 1.00
CA CYS A 55 -8.50 0.49 1.78
C CYS A 55 -7.44 -0.04 0.82
N ASN A 56 -6.18 0.40 0.96
CA ASN A 56 -5.15 -0.01 0.02
C ASN A 56 -4.05 -0.84 0.70
N ASP A 57 -3.02 -0.21 1.20
CA ASP A 57 -1.90 -0.91 1.82
C ASP A 57 -1.90 -0.74 3.35
N MET A 58 -1.11 -1.58 4.04
CA MET A 58 -1.11 -1.59 5.50
C MET A 58 0.22 -2.05 6.08
N VAL A 59 0.50 -1.57 7.30
CA VAL A 59 1.69 -1.97 8.07
C VAL A 59 1.36 -2.05 9.56
N VAL A 60 1.96 -3.01 10.28
CA VAL A 60 1.86 -3.11 11.73
C VAL A 60 2.97 -2.31 12.38
N GLY A 61 2.62 -1.43 13.32
CA GLY A 61 3.57 -0.72 14.17
C GLY A 61 4.11 -1.56 15.32
N GLU A 62 5.12 -1.07 16.00
CA GLU A 62 5.77 -1.77 17.13
C GLU A 62 4.80 -2.01 18.30
N ASP A 63 3.86 -1.09 18.53
CA ASP A 63 2.81 -1.19 19.54
C ASP A 63 1.69 -2.20 19.16
N GLY A 64 1.76 -2.79 17.97
CA GLY A 64 0.75 -3.68 17.42
C GLY A 64 -0.44 -2.97 16.78
N SER A 65 -0.44 -1.64 16.69
CA SER A 65 -1.42 -0.90 15.89
C SER A 65 -1.22 -1.17 14.41
N LEU A 66 -2.31 -1.29 13.66
CA LEU A 66 -2.28 -1.42 12.21
C LEU A 66 -2.54 -0.06 11.57
N PHE A 67 -1.66 0.36 10.70
CA PHE A 67 -1.79 1.59 9.91
C PHE A 67 -2.20 1.23 8.49
N VAL A 68 -3.16 1.99 7.94
CA VAL A 68 -3.79 1.68 6.64
C VAL A 68 -3.90 2.95 5.81
N THR A 69 -3.53 2.88 4.54
CA THR A 69 -3.72 3.98 3.60
C THR A 69 -5.14 4.00 3.03
N ASN A 70 -5.73 5.20 2.97
CA ASN A 70 -6.97 5.46 2.25
C ASN A 70 -6.64 6.16 0.93
N SER A 71 -6.72 5.46 -0.20
CA SER A 71 -6.31 6.02 -1.50
C SER A 71 -7.28 7.06 -2.07
N LEU A 72 -8.53 7.13 -1.59
CA LEU A 72 -9.50 8.13 -2.06
C LEU A 72 -9.66 9.33 -1.14
N ALA A 73 -8.95 9.35 -0.01
CA ALA A 73 -8.83 10.51 0.88
C ALA A 73 -7.38 10.66 1.36
N PRO A 74 -6.92 11.88 1.70
CA PRO A 74 -5.55 12.13 2.12
C PRO A 74 -5.31 11.67 3.57
N GLN A 75 -5.64 10.40 3.87
CA GLN A 75 -5.73 9.88 5.23
C GLN A 75 -4.92 8.60 5.41
N ILE A 76 -4.18 8.55 6.52
CA ILE A 76 -3.65 7.32 7.09
C ILE A 76 -4.52 7.00 8.30
N LEU A 77 -5.09 5.81 8.30
CA LEU A 77 -5.97 5.32 9.36
C LEU A 77 -5.20 4.42 10.31
N ARG A 78 -5.68 4.30 11.56
CA ARG A 78 -5.09 3.40 12.56
C ARG A 78 -6.17 2.52 13.20
N LEU A 79 -5.88 1.24 13.30
CA LEU A 79 -6.62 0.29 14.14
C LEU A 79 -5.75 -0.07 15.34
N LYS A 80 -6.16 0.31 16.54
CA LYS A 80 -5.46 -0.07 17.77
C LYS A 80 -5.66 -1.55 18.11
N PRO A 81 -4.71 -2.19 18.80
CA PRO A 81 -4.89 -3.57 19.25
C PRO A 81 -6.18 -3.76 20.03
N GLY A 82 -6.95 -4.78 19.65
CA GLY A 82 -8.25 -5.09 20.28
C GLY A 82 -9.41 -4.18 19.89
N SER A 83 -9.18 -3.14 19.07
CA SER A 83 -10.25 -2.29 18.53
C SER A 83 -10.91 -2.95 17.31
N THR A 84 -12.17 -2.59 17.06
CA THR A 84 -12.93 -2.90 15.85
C THR A 84 -13.24 -1.64 15.05
N GLN A 85 -12.72 -0.48 15.46
CA GLN A 85 -12.96 0.80 14.82
C GLN A 85 -11.65 1.44 14.38
N LEU A 86 -11.59 1.82 13.12
CA LEU A 86 -10.52 2.63 12.54
C LEU A 86 -10.69 4.09 12.97
N GLU A 87 -9.59 4.72 13.35
CA GLU A 87 -9.51 6.16 13.60
C GLU A 87 -8.65 6.83 12.51
N ILE A 88 -8.93 8.08 12.19
CA ILE A 88 -8.04 8.89 11.35
C ILE A 88 -6.81 9.22 12.22
N TRP A 89 -5.66 8.62 11.89
CA TRP A 89 -4.41 8.87 12.58
C TRP A 89 -3.70 10.12 12.05
N LEU A 90 -3.76 10.32 10.73
CA LEU A 90 -3.21 11.48 10.05
C LEU A 90 -4.07 11.82 8.84
N GLU A 91 -4.42 13.09 8.69
CA GLU A 91 -5.02 13.65 7.49
C GLU A 91 -4.22 14.89 7.08
N ASN A 92 -3.76 14.95 5.82
CA ASN A 92 -2.96 16.08 5.37
C ASN A 92 -3.12 16.35 3.87
N PRO A 93 -3.34 17.63 3.46
CA PRO A 93 -3.46 18.00 2.05
C PRO A 93 -2.25 17.66 1.18
N ALA A 94 -1.06 17.44 1.75
CA ALA A 94 0.11 16.99 0.98
C ALA A 94 -0.13 15.67 0.25
N PHE A 95 -1.05 14.85 0.75
CA PHE A 95 -1.43 13.56 0.17
C PHE A 95 -2.56 13.64 -0.86
N GLU A 96 -3.17 14.80 -1.06
CA GLU A 96 -4.22 14.99 -2.05
C GLU A 96 -3.71 14.79 -3.48
N GLN A 97 -4.55 14.17 -4.31
CA GLN A 97 -4.24 13.88 -5.71
C GLN A 97 -5.19 14.64 -6.64
N PRO A 98 -4.69 15.43 -7.59
CA PRO A 98 -5.47 15.88 -8.73
C PRO A 98 -5.38 14.85 -9.89
N PRO A 99 -6.44 14.64 -10.68
CA PRO A 99 -7.80 15.17 -10.45
C PRO A 99 -8.47 14.51 -9.25
N GLN A 100 -9.48 15.21 -8.70
CA GLN A 100 -10.27 14.66 -7.58
C GLN A 100 -10.79 13.25 -7.91
N GLY A 101 -10.58 12.31 -6.97
CA GLY A 101 -10.94 10.89 -7.15
C GLY A 101 -9.82 10.03 -7.77
N ALA A 102 -8.68 10.61 -8.17
CA ALA A 102 -7.51 9.80 -8.51
C ALA A 102 -6.96 9.10 -7.25
N PRO A 103 -6.46 7.84 -7.36
CA PRO A 103 -5.82 7.17 -6.23
C PRO A 103 -4.64 7.97 -5.69
N GLY A 104 -4.67 8.23 -4.40
CA GLY A 104 -3.65 8.98 -3.66
C GLY A 104 -2.67 8.07 -2.94
N LEU A 105 -2.70 8.11 -1.59
CA LEU A 105 -1.87 7.26 -0.74
C LEU A 105 -1.99 5.79 -1.13
N ASP A 106 -0.84 5.11 -1.22
CA ASP A 106 -0.78 3.73 -1.64
C ASP A 106 0.14 2.93 -0.71
N GLY A 107 1.37 2.63 -1.10
CA GLY A 107 2.31 1.86 -0.31
C GLY A 107 2.64 2.51 1.04
N ILE A 108 2.78 1.69 2.09
CA ILE A 108 3.08 2.14 3.46
C ILE A 108 4.02 1.16 4.17
N ALA A 109 5.08 1.68 4.80
CA ALA A 109 6.02 0.88 5.56
C ALA A 109 6.71 1.70 6.66
N PHE A 110 7.07 1.07 7.79
CA PHE A 110 7.98 1.66 8.76
C PHE A 110 9.43 1.46 8.34
N GLY A 111 10.23 2.51 8.46
CA GLY A 111 11.69 2.44 8.37
C GLY A 111 12.31 1.96 9.67
N GLY A 112 13.60 1.62 9.64
CA GLY A 112 14.35 1.24 10.84
C GLY A 112 14.61 2.40 11.82
N ASP A 113 14.28 3.63 11.42
CA ASP A 113 14.26 4.83 12.27
C ASP A 113 12.94 5.03 13.02
N GLY A 114 11.98 4.12 12.85
CA GLY A 114 10.66 4.19 13.45
C GLY A 114 9.70 5.19 12.77
N ASN A 115 10.13 5.89 11.73
CA ASN A 115 9.27 6.78 10.96
C ASN A 115 8.46 6.00 9.93
N LEU A 116 7.31 6.57 9.53
CA LEU A 116 6.43 5.98 8.54
C LEU A 116 6.73 6.56 7.15
N TYR A 117 6.84 5.69 6.18
CA TYR A 117 7.09 6.03 4.78
C TYR A 117 5.87 5.65 3.94
N VAL A 118 5.45 6.58 3.08
CA VAL A 118 4.28 6.38 2.21
C VAL A 118 4.55 6.94 0.82
N ASP A 119 4.00 6.29 -0.18
CA ASP A 119 3.96 6.82 -1.54
C ASP A 119 2.55 7.23 -1.95
N THR A 120 2.47 7.90 -3.12
CA THR A 120 1.21 8.29 -3.73
C THR A 120 1.17 7.84 -5.18
N PHE A 121 0.18 7.01 -5.50
CA PHE A 121 0.06 6.35 -6.79
C PHE A 121 0.06 7.32 -7.98
N ALA A 122 -0.90 8.24 -8.04
CA ALA A 122 -1.09 9.08 -9.24
C ALA A 122 0.00 10.12 -9.46
N LYS A 123 0.58 10.69 -8.39
CA LYS A 123 1.65 11.71 -8.50
C LYS A 123 3.06 11.14 -8.49
N GLY A 124 3.25 9.94 -7.93
CA GLY A 124 4.58 9.39 -7.74
C GLY A 124 5.39 10.14 -6.67
N ASP A 125 4.72 10.70 -5.68
CA ASP A 125 5.39 11.35 -4.55
C ASP A 125 5.75 10.31 -3.49
N PHE A 126 6.84 10.56 -2.75
CA PHE A 126 7.27 9.72 -1.64
C PHE A 126 7.51 10.59 -0.41
N PHE A 127 6.97 10.17 0.73
CA PHE A 127 6.98 10.96 1.96
C PHE A 127 7.51 10.16 3.14
N ARG A 128 8.17 10.87 4.06
CA ARG A 128 8.43 10.45 5.43
C ARG A 128 7.49 11.20 6.36
N VAL A 129 6.82 10.48 7.25
CA VAL A 129 6.06 11.01 8.38
C VAL A 129 6.83 10.67 9.64
N ASP A 130 7.34 11.68 10.34
CA ASP A 130 8.01 11.47 11.60
C ASP A 130 7.00 10.91 12.62
N VAL A 131 7.40 9.89 13.37
CA VAL A 131 6.55 9.26 14.40
C VAL A 131 7.22 9.38 15.75
N LYS A 132 6.50 9.96 16.72
CA LYS A 132 6.96 10.05 18.10
C LYS A 132 5.84 9.66 19.05
N ASP A 133 6.12 8.71 19.92
CA ASP A 133 5.17 8.21 20.92
C ASP A 133 3.83 7.75 20.29
N GLY A 134 3.91 7.15 19.09
CA GLY A 134 2.76 6.70 18.32
C GLY A 134 1.91 7.80 17.67
N LEU A 135 2.37 9.06 17.73
CA LEU A 135 1.71 10.22 17.13
C LEU A 135 2.43 10.68 15.86
N PRO A 136 1.70 11.19 14.85
CA PRO A 136 2.29 11.74 13.64
C PRO A 136 2.93 13.10 13.91
N GLY A 137 4.10 13.31 13.35
CA GLY A 137 4.86 14.56 13.43
C GLY A 137 4.98 15.26 12.07
N LYS A 138 6.18 15.73 11.75
CA LYS A 138 6.48 16.41 10.50
C LYS A 138 6.31 15.47 9.30
N ILE A 139 5.70 15.99 8.26
CA ILE A 139 5.64 15.32 6.94
C ILE A 139 6.71 15.94 6.06
N THR A 140 7.59 15.12 5.50
CA THR A 140 8.65 15.54 4.60
C THR A 140 8.47 14.85 3.26
N LYS A 141 8.29 15.62 2.19
CA LYS A 141 8.36 15.08 0.82
C LYS A 141 9.81 14.79 0.50
N LEU A 142 10.10 13.55 0.17
CA LEU A 142 11.43 13.06 -0.17
C LEU A 142 11.75 13.32 -1.65
N LYS A 143 13.04 13.17 -2.02
CA LYS A 143 13.56 13.46 -3.36
C LYS A 143 14.10 12.18 -4.02
N PRO A 144 13.27 11.42 -4.73
CA PRO A 144 13.74 10.26 -5.47
C PRO A 144 14.75 10.65 -6.56
N SER A 145 15.76 9.82 -6.77
CA SER A 145 16.81 9.99 -7.80
C SER A 145 16.26 9.99 -9.23
N ARG A 146 15.04 9.53 -9.42
CA ARG A 146 14.24 9.62 -10.63
C ARG A 146 12.75 9.73 -10.30
N PRO A 147 11.90 10.21 -11.21
CA PRO A 147 10.45 10.16 -11.03
C PRO A 147 9.96 8.72 -10.83
N LEU A 148 9.05 8.54 -9.88
CA LEU A 148 8.34 7.29 -9.67
C LEU A 148 7.13 7.20 -10.62
N LYS A 149 6.85 6.02 -11.15
CA LYS A 149 5.78 5.79 -12.14
C LYS A 149 4.70 4.90 -11.55
N LEU A 150 3.68 5.52 -10.95
CA LEU A 150 2.59 4.82 -10.29
C LEU A 150 3.12 3.87 -9.19
N PRO A 151 3.87 4.40 -8.19
CA PRO A 151 4.34 3.58 -7.08
C PRO A 151 3.14 3.00 -6.32
N ASP A 152 3.27 1.75 -5.91
CA ASP A 152 2.23 0.94 -5.29
C ASP A 152 2.84 0.22 -4.07
N GLY A 153 2.66 -1.04 -3.87
CA GLY A 153 3.10 -1.75 -2.67
C GLY A 153 4.54 -1.48 -2.22
N LEU A 154 4.70 -1.06 -0.96
CA LEU A 154 5.97 -0.71 -0.31
C LEU A 154 6.24 -1.66 0.87
N ARG A 155 7.45 -2.23 0.96
CA ARG A 155 7.83 -3.10 2.10
C ARG A 155 9.24 -2.79 2.57
N SER A 156 9.41 -2.68 3.89
CA SER A 156 10.74 -2.55 4.50
C SER A 156 11.54 -3.83 4.36
N THR A 157 12.83 -3.69 4.04
CA THR A 157 13.82 -4.79 4.00
C THR A 157 14.87 -4.64 5.10
N GLY A 158 14.71 -3.65 5.95
CA GLY A 158 15.57 -3.36 7.09
C GLY A 158 16.31 -2.03 6.96
N GLY A 159 16.59 -1.39 8.09
CA GLY A 159 17.17 -0.05 8.12
C GLY A 159 16.31 0.95 7.35
N GLN A 160 16.95 1.74 6.50
CA GLN A 160 16.30 2.73 5.63
C GLN A 160 16.15 2.22 4.18
N THR A 161 16.04 0.89 4.02
CA THR A 161 15.90 0.26 2.71
C THR A 161 14.54 -0.41 2.60
N PHE A 162 13.93 -0.21 1.44
CA PHE A 162 12.63 -0.76 1.10
C PHE A 162 12.67 -1.43 -0.27
N VAL A 163 11.68 -2.23 -0.56
CA VAL A 163 11.32 -2.65 -1.91
C VAL A 163 9.95 -2.04 -2.24
N MET A 164 9.83 -1.56 -3.46
CA MET A 164 8.65 -0.93 -4.02
C MET A 164 8.33 -1.57 -5.36
N VAL A 165 7.06 -1.65 -5.71
CA VAL A 165 6.64 -1.87 -7.10
C VAL A 165 6.13 -0.58 -7.68
N GLU A 166 6.35 -0.40 -8.98
CA GLU A 166 5.74 0.69 -9.74
C GLU A 166 4.81 0.10 -10.80
N GLY A 167 3.56 0.55 -10.84
CA GLY A 167 2.57 0.15 -11.85
C GLY A 167 3.05 0.40 -13.28
N GLY A 168 4.09 1.22 -13.44
CA GLY A 168 4.84 1.41 -14.69
C GLY A 168 5.65 0.19 -15.14
N GLY A 169 5.76 -0.87 -14.32
CA GLY A 169 6.32 -2.17 -14.71
C GLY A 169 7.59 -2.59 -13.99
N SER A 170 7.99 -1.94 -12.89
CA SER A 170 9.25 -2.25 -12.20
C SER A 170 9.07 -2.75 -10.76
N VAL A 171 10.09 -3.43 -10.27
CA VAL A 171 10.37 -3.69 -8.85
C VAL A 171 11.68 -3.01 -8.53
N ASP A 172 11.67 -2.17 -7.51
CA ASP A 172 12.78 -1.30 -7.18
C ASP A 172 13.24 -1.48 -5.74
N ARG A 173 14.56 -1.33 -5.52
CA ARG A 173 15.13 -1.06 -4.21
C ARG A 173 15.09 0.45 -3.99
N VAL A 174 14.60 0.85 -2.83
CA VAL A 174 14.47 2.22 -2.39
C VAL A 174 15.34 2.41 -1.17
N THR A 175 16.36 3.27 -1.24
CA THR A 175 17.26 3.56 -0.11
C THR A 175 17.14 5.02 0.26
N VAL A 176 16.74 5.30 1.50
CA VAL A 176 16.56 6.66 2.00
C VAL A 176 17.81 7.14 2.74
N ASN A 177 18.34 8.30 2.33
CA ASN A 177 19.51 8.95 2.91
C ASN A 177 19.15 10.41 3.24
N GLY A 178 18.69 10.67 4.47
CA GLY A 178 18.13 11.97 4.84
C GLY A 178 16.81 12.24 4.10
N ASP A 179 16.78 13.26 3.24
CA ASP A 179 15.62 13.57 2.40
C ASP A 179 15.81 13.10 0.94
N ASP A 180 16.99 12.61 0.58
CA ASP A 180 17.28 12.06 -0.74
C ASP A 180 16.99 10.55 -0.76
N VAL A 181 16.50 10.06 -1.91
CA VAL A 181 16.11 8.65 -2.09
C VAL A 181 16.77 8.08 -3.33
N GLU A 182 17.58 7.07 -3.16
CA GLU A 182 18.14 6.31 -4.27
C GLU A 182 17.17 5.22 -4.71
N ILE A 183 16.85 5.20 -6.01
CA ILE A 183 15.99 4.19 -6.64
C ILE A 183 16.84 3.32 -7.56
N THR A 184 16.93 2.03 -7.25
CA THR A 184 17.66 1.04 -8.07
C THR A 184 16.69 -0.03 -8.54
N THR A 185 16.47 -0.12 -9.86
CA THR A 185 15.58 -1.13 -10.43
C THR A 185 16.21 -2.53 -10.34
N ILE A 186 15.49 -3.45 -9.67
CA ILE A 186 15.85 -4.86 -9.53
C ILE A 186 15.34 -5.64 -10.74
N LYS A 187 14.10 -5.35 -11.18
CA LYS A 187 13.44 -6.01 -12.29
C LYS A 187 12.46 -5.06 -12.97
N ASP A 188 12.42 -5.10 -14.29
CA ASP A 188 11.46 -4.39 -15.13
C ASP A 188 10.64 -5.35 -16.01
N GLY A 189 9.70 -4.81 -16.79
CA GLY A 189 8.88 -5.55 -17.74
C GLY A 189 7.81 -6.43 -17.07
N ILE A 190 7.35 -6.08 -15.88
CA ILE A 190 6.22 -6.74 -15.20
C ILE A 190 4.95 -5.99 -15.57
N ALA A 191 3.88 -6.71 -15.91
CA ALA A 191 2.63 -6.10 -16.35
C ALA A 191 1.85 -5.48 -15.16
N GLY A 192 2.08 -4.18 -14.91
CA GLY A 192 1.42 -3.41 -13.86
C GLY A 192 1.48 -4.08 -12.49
N PRO A 193 2.68 -4.24 -11.89
CA PRO A 193 2.79 -4.87 -10.58
C PRO A 193 2.12 -3.98 -9.52
N THR A 194 1.41 -4.63 -8.56
CA THR A 194 0.62 -3.94 -7.53
C THR A 194 1.07 -4.25 -6.12
N SER A 195 1.82 -5.31 -5.89
CA SER A 195 2.30 -5.63 -4.55
C SER A 195 3.60 -6.42 -4.59
N VAL A 196 4.41 -6.24 -3.57
CA VAL A 196 5.66 -6.98 -3.37
C VAL A 196 5.75 -7.48 -1.93
N VAL A 197 6.19 -8.74 -1.75
CA VAL A 197 6.43 -9.30 -0.43
C VAL A 197 7.81 -9.99 -0.42
N PRO A 198 8.77 -9.55 0.41
CA PRO A 198 10.04 -10.23 0.58
C PRO A 198 9.86 -11.50 1.43
N VAL A 199 10.30 -12.66 0.89
CA VAL A 199 10.34 -13.93 1.61
C VAL A 199 11.70 -14.58 1.37
N GLY A 200 12.54 -14.62 2.38
CA GLY A 200 13.93 -15.04 2.25
C GLY A 200 14.68 -14.15 1.27
N GLN A 201 15.24 -14.72 0.21
CA GLN A 201 15.97 -13.99 -0.83
C GLN A 201 15.13 -13.74 -2.09
N THR A 202 13.82 -13.89 -1.98
CA THR A 202 12.89 -13.74 -3.12
C THR A 202 11.86 -12.67 -2.82
N LEU A 203 11.68 -11.76 -3.78
CA LEU A 203 10.57 -10.82 -3.82
C LEU A 203 9.42 -11.48 -4.60
N TRP A 204 8.31 -11.69 -3.93
CA TRP A 204 7.09 -12.18 -4.59
C TRP A 204 6.25 -10.99 -5.01
N VAL A 205 5.98 -10.90 -6.30
CA VAL A 205 5.35 -9.75 -6.95
C VAL A 205 4.05 -10.18 -7.62
N SER A 206 2.96 -9.50 -7.31
CA SER A 206 1.68 -9.70 -8.00
C SER A 206 1.61 -8.87 -9.29
N GLU A 207 1.23 -9.50 -10.40
CA GLU A 207 0.85 -8.85 -11.64
C GLU A 207 -0.59 -8.36 -11.54
N GLY A 208 -0.81 -7.04 -11.52
CA GLY A 208 -2.15 -6.45 -11.40
C GLY A 208 -2.80 -6.13 -12.74
N GLN A 209 -2.00 -5.88 -13.78
CA GLN A 209 -2.49 -5.51 -15.13
C GLN A 209 -3.53 -4.37 -15.10
N LEU A 210 -3.37 -3.39 -14.20
CA LEU A 210 -4.31 -2.29 -13.95
C LEU A 210 -4.79 -1.53 -15.21
N PRO A 211 -3.98 -1.33 -16.28
CA PRO A 211 -4.49 -0.70 -17.50
C PRO A 211 -5.69 -1.43 -18.13
N HIS A 212 -5.77 -2.76 -17.97
CA HIS A 212 -6.94 -3.51 -18.47
C HIS A 212 -8.21 -3.29 -17.64
N LEU A 213 -8.06 -2.77 -16.41
CA LEU A 213 -9.18 -2.40 -15.55
C LEU A 213 -9.63 -0.95 -15.80
N PHE A 214 -8.68 -0.02 -15.74
CA PHE A 214 -8.98 1.42 -15.80
C PHE A 214 -9.02 2.00 -17.21
N GLU A 215 -8.35 1.36 -18.17
CA GLU A 215 -8.28 1.78 -19.57
C GLU A 215 -8.71 0.64 -20.52
N ALA A 216 -9.71 -0.15 -20.12
CA ALA A 216 -10.13 -1.35 -20.84
C ALA A 216 -10.43 -1.12 -22.34
N ALA A 217 -10.96 0.06 -22.70
CA ALA A 217 -11.22 0.43 -24.07
C ALA A 217 -9.95 0.52 -24.95
N LYS A 218 -8.79 0.82 -24.34
CA LYS A 218 -7.49 0.90 -25.04
C LYS A 218 -6.67 -0.39 -24.89
N SER A 219 -6.74 -1.01 -23.71
CA SER A 219 -5.88 -2.14 -23.36
C SER A 219 -6.47 -3.50 -23.67
N GLY A 220 -7.80 -3.57 -23.93
CA GLY A 220 -8.51 -4.82 -24.12
C GLY A 220 -8.63 -5.66 -22.84
N PRO A 221 -8.98 -6.97 -22.96
CA PRO A 221 -9.10 -7.86 -21.81
C PRO A 221 -7.72 -8.19 -21.21
N PRO A 222 -7.66 -8.49 -19.88
CA PRO A 222 -6.40 -8.89 -19.25
C PRO A 222 -5.90 -10.24 -19.77
N HIS A 223 -4.60 -10.44 -19.67
CA HIS A 223 -3.95 -11.71 -20.02
C HIS A 223 -4.08 -12.69 -18.84
N LEU A 224 -4.70 -13.83 -19.09
CA LEU A 224 -4.90 -14.87 -18.09
C LEU A 224 -3.92 -16.05 -18.27
N PRO A 225 -3.53 -16.71 -17.17
CA PRO A 225 -3.83 -16.41 -15.78
C PRO A 225 -3.01 -15.22 -15.26
N PHE A 226 -3.54 -14.50 -14.26
CA PHE A 226 -2.71 -13.55 -13.48
C PHE A 226 -1.58 -14.31 -12.79
N ARG A 227 -0.42 -13.67 -12.66
CA ARG A 227 0.79 -14.31 -12.13
C ARG A 227 1.24 -13.68 -10.82
N VAL A 228 1.85 -14.51 -9.99
CA VAL A 228 2.73 -14.07 -8.90
C VAL A 228 4.15 -14.48 -9.30
N ILE A 229 5.04 -13.51 -9.39
CA ILE A 229 6.38 -13.68 -9.96
C ILE A 229 7.42 -13.64 -8.84
N GLY A 230 8.29 -14.64 -8.78
CA GLY A 230 9.45 -14.63 -7.91
C GLY A 230 10.64 -13.89 -8.56
N VAL A 231 11.11 -12.82 -7.92
CA VAL A 231 12.27 -12.03 -8.34
C VAL A 231 13.37 -12.15 -7.30
N PRO A 232 14.61 -12.58 -7.65
CA PRO A 232 15.71 -12.59 -6.70
C PRO A 232 16.02 -11.20 -6.15
N MET A 233 16.20 -11.07 -4.83
CA MET A 233 16.46 -9.80 -4.16
C MET A 233 17.87 -9.25 -4.46
N ASN A 234 18.83 -10.13 -4.74
CA ASN A 234 20.20 -9.79 -5.08
C ASN A 234 20.40 -9.91 -6.59
N LYS A 235 20.31 -8.81 -7.28
CA LYS A 235 20.87 -8.58 -8.60
C LYS A 235 21.60 -7.27 -8.61
#